data_d61f681aa6b178b7cddf179ed6c51ff6
#
_entry.id   d61f681aa6b178b7cddf179ed6c51ff6
#
_cell.length_a   1.000
_cell.length_b   1.000
_cell.length_c   1.000
_cell.angle_alpha   90.00
_cell.angle_beta   90.00
_cell.angle_gamma   90.00
#
_symmetry.space_group_name_H-M   'P 1'
#
loop_
_entity.id
_entity.type
_entity.pdbx_description
1 polymer ?
#
loop_
_entity_poly.entity_id
_entity_poly.type
_entity_poly.pdbx_seq_one_letter_code
_entity_poly.pdbx_strand_id
1 'polypeptide(L)'
;MGKGKLYAEKIFMLYENQEVPFHYHWIKVEDVINRAGGDIGVQLYNSDKDDGLANTNIIASIDGVEVEIKAGKEFFLKSGESITLLPGVYHRFCCPKGKVLVGEVSLVNDDKNDNKFYKPVGRFPKIEEDEEPIHLLCNEYMNHI
;
A
#
# COMPACT_ATOMS: atom_id res chain seq x y z
N MET A 1 20.93 8.21 6.83
CA MET A 1 19.68 8.97 6.71
C MET A 1 19.89 10.06 5.68
N GLY A 2 19.02 10.12 4.65
CA GLY A 2 19.10 11.13 3.59
C GLY A 2 18.84 12.54 4.11
N LYS A 3 19.37 13.54 3.41
CA LYS A 3 19.04 14.95 3.63
C LYS A 3 17.66 15.19 2.98
N GLY A 4 16.64 15.59 3.76
CA GLY A 4 15.33 15.92 3.23
C GLY A 4 14.18 15.48 4.12
N LYS A 5 12.98 15.41 3.55
CA LYS A 5 11.78 14.94 4.25
C LYS A 5 11.89 13.43 4.51
N LEU A 6 11.48 13.01 5.70
CA LEU A 6 11.52 11.61 6.13
C LEU A 6 10.19 10.89 5.90
N TYR A 7 9.21 11.57 5.36
CA TYR A 7 7.86 11.05 5.14
C TYR A 7 7.35 11.41 3.76
N ALA A 8 6.38 10.64 3.30
CA ALA A 8 5.58 10.91 2.12
C ALA A 8 4.09 10.87 2.50
N GLU A 9 3.28 11.66 1.83
CA GLU A 9 1.83 11.55 1.85
C GLU A 9 1.35 11.32 0.41
N LYS A 10 0.46 10.34 0.26
CA LYS A 10 -0.19 10.01 -1.00
C LYS A 10 -1.69 9.89 -0.80
N ILE A 11 -2.41 10.18 -1.86
CA ILE A 11 -3.86 9.99 -1.92
C ILE A 11 -4.16 9.16 -3.17
N PHE A 12 -5.02 8.17 -3.04
CA PHE A 12 -5.54 7.42 -4.17
C PHE A 12 -7.01 7.08 -3.98
N MET A 13 -7.71 6.90 -5.10
CA MET A 13 -9.12 6.52 -5.11
C MET A 13 -9.22 5.07 -5.57
N LEU A 14 -9.90 4.24 -4.78
CA LEU A 14 -10.33 2.91 -5.21
C LEU A 14 -11.82 2.95 -5.55
N TYR A 15 -12.15 2.44 -6.71
CA TYR A 15 -13.52 2.17 -7.11
C TYR A 15 -13.90 0.72 -6.81
N GLU A 16 -15.20 0.44 -6.83
CA GLU A 16 -15.72 -0.90 -6.61
C GLU A 16 -14.98 -1.97 -7.43
N ASN A 17 -14.59 -3.05 -6.77
CA ASN A 17 -13.79 -4.15 -7.32
C ASN A 17 -12.34 -3.82 -7.72
N GLN A 18 -11.85 -2.61 -7.44
CA GLN A 18 -10.44 -2.31 -7.55
C GLN A 18 -9.70 -2.74 -6.28
N GLU A 19 -8.45 -3.14 -6.46
CA GLU A 19 -7.58 -3.54 -5.36
C GLU A 19 -6.14 -3.07 -5.56
N VAL A 20 -5.46 -2.85 -4.44
CA VAL A 20 -4.00 -2.84 -4.35
C VAL A 20 -3.60 -4.26 -3.97
N PRO A 21 -2.90 -5.01 -4.85
CA PRO A 21 -2.61 -6.42 -4.64
C PRO A 21 -1.64 -6.64 -3.48
N PHE A 22 -1.59 -7.88 -2.95
CA PHE A 22 -0.68 -8.24 -1.87
C PHE A 22 0.76 -7.86 -2.16
N HIS A 23 1.30 -7.00 -1.33
CA HIS A 23 2.70 -6.60 -1.30
C HIS A 23 3.12 -6.27 0.13
N TYR A 24 4.43 -6.20 0.36
CA TYR A 24 5.02 -5.71 1.60
C TYR A 24 6.27 -4.89 1.32
N HIS A 25 6.75 -4.20 2.33
CA HIS A 25 7.98 -3.43 2.31
C HIS A 25 8.98 -4.00 3.31
N TRP A 26 10.27 -4.00 2.96
CA TRP A 26 11.32 -4.43 3.87
C TRP A 26 11.70 -3.36 4.90
N ILE A 27 11.49 -2.09 4.56
CA ILE A 27 11.95 -0.94 5.35
C ILE A 27 10.79 0.02 5.65
N LYS A 28 9.94 0.28 4.66
CA LYS A 28 8.88 1.30 4.76
C LYS A 28 7.83 0.90 5.80
N VAL A 29 7.60 1.80 6.75
CA VAL A 29 6.41 1.83 7.60
C VAL A 29 5.39 2.75 6.94
N GLU A 30 4.12 2.39 6.96
CA GLU A 30 3.04 3.19 6.41
C GLU A 30 1.77 3.11 7.22
N ASP A 31 1.04 4.23 7.25
CA ASP A 31 -0.35 4.30 7.71
C ASP A 31 -1.26 4.36 6.50
N VAL A 32 -2.23 3.47 6.44
CA VAL A 32 -3.30 3.50 5.45
C VAL A 32 -4.56 3.99 6.12
N ILE A 33 -5.14 5.07 5.59
CA ILE A 33 -6.20 5.85 6.22
C ILE A 33 -7.42 5.87 5.30
N ASN A 34 -8.58 5.46 5.79
CA ASN A 34 -9.83 5.70 5.08
C ASN A 34 -10.25 7.16 5.27
N ARG A 35 -9.97 8.01 4.29
CA ARG A 35 -10.26 9.45 4.36
C ARG A 35 -11.74 9.76 4.17
N ALA A 36 -12.43 9.03 3.28
CA ALA A 36 -13.85 9.24 3.01
C ALA A 36 -14.42 8.17 2.06
N GLY A 37 -15.72 8.03 2.05
CA GLY A 37 -16.46 7.17 1.12
C GLY A 37 -16.85 5.84 1.72
N GLY A 38 -16.70 4.76 0.96
CA GLY A 38 -16.98 3.41 1.41
C GLY A 38 -15.96 2.85 2.39
N ASP A 39 -16.07 1.57 2.70
CA ASP A 39 -15.10 0.86 3.52
C ASP A 39 -13.87 0.46 2.71
N ILE A 40 -12.71 0.35 3.37
CA ILE A 40 -11.53 -0.32 2.82
C ILE A 40 -11.54 -1.75 3.33
N GLY A 41 -11.62 -2.73 2.43
CA GLY A 41 -11.38 -4.14 2.76
C GLY A 41 -9.88 -4.38 2.87
N VAL A 42 -9.42 -4.96 3.99
CA VAL A 42 -8.01 -5.21 4.29
C VAL A 42 -7.79 -6.68 4.57
N GLN A 43 -6.73 -7.25 4.00
CA GLN A 43 -6.24 -8.58 4.33
C GLN A 43 -4.73 -8.52 4.59
N LEU A 44 -4.28 -9.20 5.64
CA LEU A 44 -2.88 -9.18 6.08
C LEU A 44 -2.32 -10.59 6.23
N TYR A 45 -1.00 -10.70 5.98
CA TYR A 45 -0.18 -11.86 6.34
C TYR A 45 1.21 -11.37 6.80
N ASN A 46 1.86 -12.09 7.70
CA ASN A 46 3.29 -11.92 7.87
C ASN A 46 4.01 -12.52 6.66
N SER A 47 5.16 -11.98 6.27
CA SER A 47 6.07 -12.66 5.35
C SER A 47 6.79 -13.80 6.06
N ASP A 48 7.02 -14.91 5.36
CA ASP A 48 7.90 -15.97 5.85
C ASP A 48 9.35 -15.76 5.36
N LYS A 49 10.24 -16.67 5.74
CA LYS A 49 11.67 -16.63 5.38
C LYS A 49 11.95 -16.72 3.87
N ASP A 50 11.00 -17.17 3.08
CA ASP A 50 11.11 -17.36 1.64
C ASP A 50 10.24 -16.34 0.87
N ASP A 51 9.87 -15.22 1.53
CA ASP A 51 8.97 -14.17 1.03
C ASP A 51 7.55 -14.69 0.69
N GLY A 52 7.12 -15.77 1.31
CA GLY A 52 5.77 -16.31 1.20
C GLY A 52 4.82 -15.73 2.24
N LEU A 53 3.56 -16.20 2.20
CA LEU A 53 2.51 -15.82 3.16
C LEU A 53 2.54 -16.75 4.38
N ALA A 54 2.96 -16.25 5.53
CA ALA A 54 2.96 -17.04 6.76
C ALA A 54 1.55 -17.12 7.37
N ASN A 55 1.15 -18.31 7.82
CA ASN A 55 -0.13 -18.52 8.50
C ASN A 55 0.00 -18.28 10.02
N THR A 56 0.55 -17.12 10.40
CA THR A 56 0.68 -16.66 11.79
C THR A 56 -0.16 -15.40 11.99
N ASN A 57 -0.69 -15.19 13.20
CA ASN A 57 -1.41 -13.96 13.48
C ASN A 57 -0.51 -12.73 13.35
N ILE A 58 -1.10 -11.63 12.93
CA ILE A 58 -0.45 -10.35 12.73
C ILE A 58 -0.81 -9.44 13.91
N ILE A 59 0.16 -8.77 14.49
CA ILE A 59 -0.07 -7.67 15.41
C ILE A 59 0.01 -6.38 14.59
N ALA A 60 -1.09 -5.64 14.53
CA ALA A 60 -1.20 -4.37 13.82
C ALA A 60 -1.76 -3.29 14.75
N SER A 61 -1.58 -2.03 14.41
CA SER A 61 -2.17 -0.90 15.13
C SER A 61 -3.31 -0.30 14.30
N ILE A 62 -4.53 -0.29 14.85
CA ILE A 62 -5.69 0.41 14.28
C ILE A 62 -5.97 1.62 15.17
N ASP A 63 -5.89 2.82 14.61
CA ASP A 63 -6.06 4.10 15.33
C ASP A 63 -5.22 4.19 16.62
N GLY A 64 -4.00 3.65 16.59
CA GLY A 64 -3.08 3.63 17.72
C GLY A 64 -3.36 2.52 18.75
N VAL A 65 -4.35 1.66 18.52
CA VAL A 65 -4.65 0.52 19.39
C VAL A 65 -4.10 -0.76 18.76
N GLU A 66 -3.28 -1.49 19.52
CA GLU A 66 -2.73 -2.78 19.09
C GLU A 66 -3.81 -3.85 19.07
N VAL A 67 -3.92 -4.54 17.93
CA VAL A 67 -4.89 -5.59 17.68
C VAL A 67 -4.24 -6.82 17.08
N GLU A 68 -4.72 -8.00 17.46
CA GLU A 68 -4.30 -9.27 16.87
C GLU A 68 -5.26 -9.65 15.74
N ILE A 69 -4.71 -9.83 14.53
CA ILE A 69 -5.47 -10.15 13.32
C ILE A 69 -5.04 -11.54 12.83
N LYS A 70 -6.01 -12.41 12.60
CA LYS A 70 -5.77 -13.73 12.01
C LYS A 70 -5.30 -13.58 10.55
N ALA A 71 -4.25 -14.33 10.18
CA ALA A 71 -3.71 -14.36 8.81
C ALA A 71 -4.82 -14.57 7.76
N GLY A 72 -4.84 -13.72 6.75
CA GLY A 72 -5.78 -13.78 5.62
C GLY A 72 -7.24 -13.46 5.95
N LYS A 73 -7.58 -13.17 7.19
CA LYS A 73 -8.93 -12.73 7.52
C LYS A 73 -9.16 -11.33 6.98
N GLU A 74 -10.22 -11.18 6.18
CA GLU A 74 -10.65 -9.85 5.73
C GLU A 74 -11.34 -9.10 6.86
N PHE A 75 -11.02 -7.82 7.00
CA PHE A 75 -11.68 -6.87 7.88
C PHE A 75 -11.80 -5.52 7.16
N PHE A 76 -12.54 -4.58 7.76
CA PHE A 76 -12.89 -3.33 7.10
C PHE A 76 -12.50 -2.14 7.96
N LEU A 77 -11.80 -1.18 7.34
CA LEU A 77 -11.59 0.15 7.91
C LEU A 77 -12.72 1.07 7.46
N LYS A 78 -13.42 1.62 8.44
CA LYS A 78 -14.48 2.61 8.23
C LYS A 78 -13.89 3.98 7.92
N SER A 79 -14.70 4.88 7.36
CA SER A 79 -14.27 6.28 7.15
C SER A 79 -13.78 6.90 8.45
N GLY A 80 -12.56 7.44 8.42
CA GLY A 80 -11.85 8.00 9.56
C GLY A 80 -10.87 7.06 10.25
N GLU A 81 -11.01 5.74 10.07
CA GLU A 81 -10.08 4.76 10.66
C GLU A 81 -8.78 4.62 9.86
N SER A 82 -7.73 4.23 10.56
CA SER A 82 -6.40 3.99 9.99
C SER A 82 -5.77 2.71 10.50
N ILE A 83 -4.84 2.16 9.74
CA ILE A 83 -4.01 1.05 10.15
C ILE A 83 -2.55 1.36 9.89
N THR A 84 -1.69 1.09 10.89
CA THR A 84 -0.22 1.14 10.74
C THR A 84 0.30 -0.22 10.32
N LEU A 85 1.05 -0.25 9.24
CA LEU A 85 1.67 -1.44 8.67
C LEU A 85 3.17 -1.38 8.85
N LEU A 86 3.72 -2.38 9.51
CA LEU A 86 5.14 -2.52 9.75
C LEU A 86 5.82 -3.28 8.60
N PRO A 87 7.15 -3.14 8.44
CA PRO A 87 7.92 -3.93 7.48
C PRO A 87 7.68 -5.43 7.62
N GLY A 88 7.65 -6.14 6.48
CA GLY A 88 7.42 -7.57 6.44
C GLY A 88 5.96 -8.01 6.55
N VAL A 89 5.01 -7.09 6.69
CA VAL A 89 3.59 -7.42 6.69
C VAL A 89 3.00 -7.28 5.29
N TYR A 90 2.67 -8.39 4.66
CA TYR A 90 1.88 -8.41 3.43
C TYR A 90 0.51 -7.82 3.66
N HIS A 91 0.13 -6.89 2.82
CA HIS A 91 -1.17 -6.23 2.87
C HIS A 91 -1.79 -6.12 1.48
N ARG A 92 -3.11 -6.26 1.46
CA ARG A 92 -3.98 -6.05 0.30
C ARG A 92 -5.10 -5.13 0.72
N PHE A 93 -5.42 -4.17 -0.13
CA PHE A 93 -6.56 -3.27 0.06
C PHE A 93 -7.53 -3.39 -1.11
N CYS A 94 -8.83 -3.31 -0.82
CA CYS A 94 -9.83 -3.27 -1.88
C CYS A 94 -10.99 -2.33 -1.50
N CYS A 95 -11.74 -1.93 -2.51
CA CYS A 95 -13.03 -1.26 -2.33
C CYS A 95 -14.15 -2.27 -2.60
N PRO A 96 -14.85 -2.79 -1.57
CA PRO A 96 -15.88 -3.79 -1.77
C PRO A 96 -17.16 -3.22 -2.39
N LYS A 97 -17.42 -1.92 -2.22
CA LYS A 97 -18.61 -1.26 -2.76
C LYS A 97 -18.40 0.24 -2.95
N GLY A 98 -18.83 0.73 -4.12
CA GLY A 98 -18.82 2.15 -4.43
C GLY A 98 -17.43 2.71 -4.71
N LYS A 99 -16.97 3.63 -3.89
CA LYS A 99 -15.63 4.23 -3.98
C LYS A 99 -15.14 4.66 -2.62
N VAL A 100 -13.83 4.65 -2.42
CA VAL A 100 -13.18 5.09 -1.19
C VAL A 100 -11.97 5.96 -1.51
N LEU A 101 -11.83 7.07 -0.78
CA LEU A 101 -10.64 7.92 -0.81
C LEU A 101 -9.67 7.42 0.27
N VAL A 102 -8.52 6.95 -0.15
CA VAL A 102 -7.48 6.40 0.72
C VAL A 102 -6.33 7.39 0.81
N GLY A 103 -5.88 7.66 2.03
CA GLY A 103 -4.62 8.34 2.31
C GLY A 103 -3.57 7.32 2.72
N GLU A 104 -2.34 7.57 2.35
CA GLU A 104 -1.16 6.84 2.84
C GLU A 104 -0.16 7.87 3.38
N VAL A 105 0.24 7.70 4.63
CA VAL A 105 1.36 8.44 5.22
C VAL A 105 2.45 7.44 5.52
N SER A 106 3.63 7.62 4.96
CA SER A 106 4.68 6.61 5.03
C SER A 106 6.08 7.22 5.13
N LEU A 107 7.06 6.38 5.38
CA LEU A 107 8.44 6.70 5.03
C LEU A 107 8.54 6.94 3.52
N VAL A 108 9.60 7.63 3.10
CA VAL A 108 9.84 7.91 1.67
C VAL A 108 9.91 6.61 0.88
N ASN A 109 9.17 6.55 -0.23
CA ASN A 109 9.13 5.38 -1.10
C ASN A 109 10.48 5.11 -1.80
N ASP A 110 10.82 3.83 -1.86
CA ASP A 110 11.76 3.28 -2.83
C ASP A 110 11.07 2.15 -3.60
N ASP A 111 10.29 2.51 -4.59
CA ASP A 111 9.47 1.56 -5.36
C ASP A 111 10.29 0.49 -6.08
N LYS A 112 11.58 0.73 -6.26
CA LYS A 112 12.50 -0.17 -6.95
C LYS A 112 13.07 -1.26 -6.04
N ASN A 113 13.39 -0.90 -4.79
CA ASN A 113 14.16 -1.75 -3.90
C ASN A 113 13.38 -2.13 -2.63
N ASP A 114 12.27 -1.45 -2.32
CA ASP A 114 11.49 -1.63 -1.09
C ASP A 114 10.01 -1.91 -1.38
N ASN A 115 9.75 -2.82 -2.34
CA ASN A 115 8.38 -3.20 -2.68
C ASN A 115 8.35 -4.63 -3.24
N LYS A 116 7.81 -5.56 -2.48
CA LYS A 116 7.68 -6.97 -2.84
C LYS A 116 6.22 -7.34 -3.08
N PHE A 117 5.86 -7.56 -4.32
CA PHE A 117 4.56 -8.13 -4.66
C PHE A 117 4.59 -9.66 -4.49
N TYR A 118 3.55 -10.22 -3.86
CA TYR A 118 3.37 -11.66 -3.73
C TYR A 118 3.26 -12.34 -5.10
N LYS A 119 2.43 -11.78 -5.98
CA LYS A 119 2.41 -12.15 -7.39
C LYS A 119 3.13 -11.07 -8.19
N PRO A 120 4.09 -11.42 -9.05
CA PRO A 120 4.76 -10.42 -9.88
C PRO A 120 3.74 -9.58 -10.67
N VAL A 121 3.74 -8.28 -10.43
CA VAL A 121 2.98 -7.29 -11.20
C VAL A 121 3.95 -6.25 -11.72
N GLY A 122 3.78 -5.83 -12.96
CA GLY A 122 4.54 -4.71 -13.50
C GLY A 122 4.03 -3.41 -12.89
N ARG A 123 4.88 -2.71 -12.11
CA ARG A 123 4.51 -1.41 -11.54
C ARG A 123 4.44 -0.32 -12.61
N PHE A 124 5.36 -0.36 -13.55
CA PHE A 124 5.43 0.56 -14.66
C PHE A 124 5.29 -0.24 -15.95
N PRO A 125 4.08 -0.31 -16.54
CA PRO A 125 3.92 -0.94 -17.84
C PRO A 125 4.76 -0.20 -18.88
N LYS A 126 5.32 -0.94 -19.83
CA LYS A 126 5.96 -0.31 -20.99
C LYS A 126 4.85 0.31 -21.85
N ILE A 127 4.87 1.62 -21.94
CA ILE A 127 3.96 2.41 -22.78
C ILE A 127 4.72 2.78 -24.05
N GLU A 128 4.10 2.57 -25.21
CA GLU A 128 4.58 3.13 -26.48
C GLU A 128 3.87 4.47 -26.65
N GLU A 129 4.60 5.55 -26.44
CA GLU A 129 4.07 6.90 -26.55
C GLU A 129 3.91 7.28 -28.02
N ASP A 130 2.69 7.64 -28.42
CA ASP A 130 2.37 8.21 -29.74
C ASP A 130 2.09 9.72 -29.66
N GLU A 131 1.95 10.24 -28.45
CA GLU A 131 1.81 11.67 -28.12
C GLU A 131 2.68 12.00 -26.90
N GLU A 132 3.04 13.27 -26.74
CA GLU A 132 3.76 13.73 -25.54
C GLU A 132 2.92 13.51 -24.27
N PRO A 133 3.50 12.98 -23.18
CA PRO A 133 2.76 12.71 -21.96
C PRO A 133 2.28 14.01 -21.30
N ILE A 134 1.01 14.05 -20.90
CA ILE A 134 0.45 15.18 -20.14
C ILE A 134 1.09 15.26 -18.74
N HIS A 135 1.36 14.11 -18.14
CA HIS A 135 2.01 13.99 -16.83
C HIS A 135 3.05 12.86 -16.87
N LEU A 136 4.23 13.16 -16.40
CA LEU A 136 5.30 12.18 -16.27
C LEU A 136 5.03 11.19 -15.13
N LEU A 137 5.38 9.93 -15.32
CA LEU A 137 5.48 8.97 -14.23
C LEU A 137 6.70 9.30 -13.34
N CYS A 138 6.64 8.92 -12.07
CA CYS A 138 7.68 9.27 -11.10
C CYS A 138 9.08 8.69 -11.44
N ASN A 139 9.16 7.65 -12.26
CA ASN A 139 10.41 7.06 -12.75
C ASN A 139 10.97 7.76 -14.00
N GLU A 140 10.25 8.73 -14.56
CA GLU A 140 10.64 9.43 -15.80
C GLU A 140 11.26 10.80 -15.56
N TYR A 141 11.09 11.36 -14.36
CA TYR A 141 11.58 12.71 -14.03
C TYR A 141 13.07 12.93 -14.34
N MET A 142 13.90 11.92 -14.14
CA MET A 142 15.35 12.04 -14.40
C MET A 142 15.70 12.23 -15.88
N ASN A 143 14.77 11.94 -16.78
CA ASN A 143 14.96 12.11 -18.22
C ASN A 143 14.57 13.52 -18.70
N HIS A 144 13.97 14.33 -17.81
CA HIS A 144 13.41 15.65 -18.13
C HIS A 144 13.96 16.80 -17.25
N ILE A 145 15.00 16.52 -16.44
CA ILE A 145 15.69 17.50 -15.57
C ILE A 145 17.05 17.84 -16.13
#